data_bca8113bddae9ab7d74be9d2eaa31ca2
#
_entry.id   bca8113bddae9ab7d74be9d2eaa31ca2
#
_cell.length_a   1.000
_cell.length_b   1.000
_cell.length_c   1.000
_cell.angle_alpha   90.00
_cell.angle_beta   90.00
_cell.angle_gamma   90.00
#
_symmetry.space_group_name_H-M   'P 1'
#
loop_
_entity.id
_entity.type
_entity.pdbx_description
1 polymer ?
#
loop_
_entity_poly.entity_id
_entity_poly.type
_entity_poly.pdbx_seq_one_letter_code
_entity_poly.pdbx_strand_id
1 'polypeptide(L)'
;LQNGVAPDDFYVSTIYPTDACVDGEWIRCNNQRMDAAIAISPDGKTATCKLLRDLVVGDRVVVGYDGVRTVRKPESRDNAKKEEFSFMGAGVSSERRVELVVEQIAWELRQIRDRGGKLVVSCGPVVVHTGGAPHLAYLIREGYVQSMLGGNAIAVHDMEQSSMGTSLGVDLKRGVSVKGGHRHHLKVINSVRRYGSIQKAVEAGFVKSGVMYECVKNEIPFVLAGSIRDDGPLPDTVMDLLEAQRLYSEQIRGADMILMLSSMLHSIGVGNMTPAGVKMVCVDINPAVVTKLSDRGSVESVGVVTDVGLFLSLLVQQLKKLDSPVAVAA
;
A
#
# COMPACT_ATOMS: atom_id res chain seq x y z
N LEU A 1 -19.55 -29.08 10.17
CA LEU A 1 -18.79 -28.03 9.48
C LEU A 1 -17.42 -28.57 9.10
N GLN A 2 -16.82 -28.00 8.06
CA GLN A 2 -15.48 -28.36 7.56
C GLN A 2 -14.57 -27.12 7.63
N ASN A 3 -13.27 -27.31 7.51
CA ASN A 3 -12.34 -26.19 7.49
C ASN A 3 -12.66 -25.22 6.33
N GLY A 4 -12.56 -23.93 6.59
CA GLY A 4 -12.86 -22.89 5.61
C GLY A 4 -14.34 -22.57 5.43
N VAL A 5 -15.23 -23.12 6.25
CA VAL A 5 -16.69 -22.90 6.16
C VAL A 5 -17.23 -22.36 7.48
N ALA A 6 -17.89 -21.21 7.41
CA ALA A 6 -18.63 -20.61 8.52
C ALA A 6 -20.13 -21.05 8.51
N PRO A 7 -20.88 -20.90 9.62
CA PRO A 7 -22.33 -21.00 9.62
C PRO A 7 -22.98 -20.01 8.64
N ASP A 8 -24.14 -20.32 8.09
CA ASP A 8 -24.80 -19.50 7.06
C ASP A 8 -25.09 -18.06 7.50
N ASP A 9 -25.38 -17.83 8.77
CA ASP A 9 -25.70 -16.53 9.38
C ASP A 9 -24.53 -15.90 10.16
N PHE A 10 -23.29 -16.30 9.83
CA PHE A 10 -22.11 -15.73 10.50
C PHE A 10 -22.02 -14.21 10.29
N TYR A 11 -21.51 -13.51 11.30
CA TYR A 11 -21.27 -12.07 11.19
C TYR A 11 -20.07 -11.80 10.29
N VAL A 12 -20.27 -10.94 9.29
CA VAL A 12 -19.22 -10.49 8.39
C VAL A 12 -18.65 -9.16 8.90
N SER A 13 -17.36 -9.15 9.19
CA SER A 13 -16.68 -7.96 9.72
C SER A 13 -16.57 -6.83 8.68
N THR A 14 -16.51 -5.61 9.19
CA THR A 14 -16.26 -4.39 8.41
C THR A 14 -14.88 -3.83 8.72
N ILE A 15 -14.52 -2.69 8.12
CA ILE A 15 -13.27 -1.97 8.44
C ILE A 15 -13.30 -1.32 9.84
N TYR A 16 -14.49 -1.13 10.42
CA TYR A 16 -14.65 -0.43 11.69
C TYR A 16 -14.26 -1.29 12.88
N PRO A 17 -13.65 -0.70 13.92
CA PRO A 17 -13.40 -1.40 15.16
C PRO A 17 -14.67 -2.06 15.68
N THR A 18 -14.59 -3.36 15.90
CA THR A 18 -15.72 -4.21 16.26
C THR A 18 -15.48 -4.84 17.63
N ASP A 19 -16.51 -4.86 18.48
CA ASP A 19 -16.52 -5.61 19.71
C ASP A 19 -17.55 -6.74 19.61
N ALA A 20 -17.20 -7.92 20.12
CA ALA A 20 -18.09 -9.06 20.26
C ALA A 20 -18.46 -9.25 21.73
N CYS A 21 -19.74 -9.54 22.00
CA CYS A 21 -20.20 -9.85 23.34
C CYS A 21 -20.03 -11.35 23.61
N VAL A 22 -19.29 -11.70 24.64
CA VAL A 22 -19.05 -13.09 25.06
C VAL A 22 -19.40 -13.17 26.55
N ASP A 23 -20.35 -13.99 26.90
CA ASP A 23 -20.82 -14.19 28.30
C ASP A 23 -21.15 -12.86 29.04
N GLY A 24 -21.66 -11.87 28.28
CA GLY A 24 -22.05 -10.55 28.81
C GLY A 24 -20.91 -9.50 28.81
N GLU A 25 -19.69 -9.88 28.47
CA GLU A 25 -18.55 -8.97 28.37
C GLU A 25 -18.27 -8.59 26.93
N TRP A 26 -17.94 -7.32 26.69
CA TRP A 26 -17.59 -6.81 25.36
C TRP A 26 -16.09 -6.89 25.14
N ILE A 27 -15.68 -7.66 24.13
CA ILE A 27 -14.28 -7.92 23.79
C ILE A 27 -13.96 -7.28 22.44
N ARG A 28 -12.92 -6.45 22.38
CA ARG A 28 -12.42 -5.86 21.13
C ARG A 28 -11.85 -6.94 20.22
N CYS A 29 -12.33 -6.97 18.95
CA CYS A 29 -11.79 -7.88 17.94
C CYS A 29 -10.36 -7.49 17.51
N ASN A 30 -9.48 -8.46 17.52
CA ASN A 30 -8.13 -8.36 16.98
C ASN A 30 -8.13 -8.57 15.46
N ASN A 31 -7.04 -8.18 14.79
CA ASN A 31 -6.87 -8.33 13.33
C ASN A 31 -8.02 -7.74 12.52
N GLN A 32 -8.50 -6.56 12.93
CA GLN A 32 -9.64 -5.90 12.29
C GLN A 32 -9.38 -5.70 10.80
N ARG A 33 -10.33 -6.20 10.00
CA ARG A 33 -10.37 -6.10 8.55
C ARG A 33 -11.79 -6.32 8.06
N MET A 34 -12.11 -5.94 6.82
CA MET A 34 -13.38 -6.30 6.21
C MET A 34 -13.37 -7.75 5.69
N ASP A 35 -14.56 -8.27 5.41
CA ASP A 35 -14.79 -9.57 4.76
C ASP A 35 -14.20 -10.76 5.53
N ALA A 36 -14.30 -10.75 6.86
CA ALA A 36 -13.84 -11.82 7.72
C ALA A 36 -14.91 -12.25 8.71
N ALA A 37 -14.85 -13.49 9.18
CA ALA A 37 -15.63 -13.95 10.31
C ALA A 37 -14.98 -13.51 11.63
N ILE A 38 -15.76 -13.44 12.72
CA ILE A 38 -15.22 -13.22 14.07
C ILE A 38 -15.19 -14.57 14.77
N ALA A 39 -13.99 -15.02 15.14
CA ALA A 39 -13.78 -16.24 15.92
C ALA A 39 -13.44 -15.89 17.37
N ILE A 40 -14.09 -16.56 18.31
CA ILE A 40 -13.87 -16.44 19.75
C ILE A 40 -12.95 -17.57 20.21
N SER A 41 -11.94 -17.23 21.00
CA SER A 41 -11.04 -18.22 21.61
C SER A 41 -11.77 -19.21 22.50
N PRO A 42 -11.26 -20.44 22.70
CA PRO A 42 -11.91 -21.44 23.54
C PRO A 42 -12.18 -20.97 24.99
N ASP A 43 -11.30 -20.13 25.52
CA ASP A 43 -11.43 -19.55 26.86
C ASP A 43 -12.37 -18.32 26.93
N GLY A 44 -12.94 -17.91 25.81
CA GLY A 44 -13.87 -16.78 25.72
C GLY A 44 -13.21 -15.40 25.88
N LYS A 45 -11.89 -15.30 25.99
CA LYS A 45 -11.20 -14.03 26.35
C LYS A 45 -10.74 -13.19 25.16
N THR A 46 -10.68 -13.77 23.97
CA THR A 46 -10.26 -13.05 22.78
C THR A 46 -11.21 -13.27 21.62
N ALA A 47 -11.44 -12.20 20.86
CA ALA A 47 -12.16 -12.20 19.59
C ALA A 47 -11.20 -11.82 18.48
N THR A 48 -11.23 -12.52 17.35
CA THR A 48 -10.28 -12.30 16.25
C THR A 48 -11.00 -12.37 14.91
N CYS A 49 -10.76 -11.40 14.04
CA CYS A 49 -11.20 -11.48 12.65
C CYS A 49 -10.36 -12.51 11.91
N LYS A 50 -11.00 -13.58 11.42
CA LYS A 50 -10.41 -14.66 10.63
C LYS A 50 -11.02 -14.70 9.24
N LEU A 51 -10.21 -14.85 8.22
CA LEU A 51 -10.73 -15.15 6.87
C LEU A 51 -11.40 -16.53 6.86
N LEU A 52 -12.37 -16.72 5.96
CA LEU A 52 -13.04 -18.03 5.87
C LEU A 52 -12.04 -19.18 5.70
N ARG A 53 -11.04 -19.01 4.84
CA ARG A 53 -10.00 -20.04 4.62
C ARG A 53 -9.17 -20.40 5.86
N ASP A 54 -9.12 -19.51 6.85
CA ASP A 54 -8.35 -19.69 8.09
C ASP A 54 -9.22 -20.27 9.24
N LEU A 55 -10.52 -20.46 8.97
CA LEU A 55 -11.42 -21.13 9.92
C LEU A 55 -11.13 -22.63 9.96
N VAL A 56 -11.09 -23.17 11.16
CA VAL A 56 -10.92 -24.62 11.39
C VAL A 56 -12.09 -25.18 12.16
N VAL A 57 -12.31 -26.47 12.02
CA VAL A 57 -13.31 -27.19 12.81
C VAL A 57 -13.00 -27.01 14.30
N GLY A 58 -14.01 -26.53 15.06
CA GLY A 58 -13.86 -26.19 16.49
C GLY A 58 -13.77 -24.68 16.77
N ASP A 59 -13.57 -23.84 15.77
CA ASP A 59 -13.68 -22.39 15.94
C ASP A 59 -15.13 -22.01 16.36
N ARG A 60 -15.24 -21.17 17.39
CA ARG A 60 -16.51 -20.57 17.83
C ARG A 60 -16.74 -19.29 17.03
N VAL A 61 -17.56 -19.35 16.01
CA VAL A 61 -17.82 -18.21 15.10
C VAL A 61 -19.05 -17.43 15.58
N VAL A 62 -18.94 -16.10 15.59
CA VAL A 62 -20.06 -15.21 15.92
C VAL A 62 -21.09 -15.24 14.79
N VAL A 63 -22.36 -15.46 15.15
CA VAL A 63 -23.51 -15.49 14.24
C VAL A 63 -24.50 -14.38 14.60
N GLY A 64 -25.23 -13.91 13.60
CA GLY A 64 -26.18 -12.81 13.76
C GLY A 64 -25.53 -11.47 14.12
N TYR A 65 -26.32 -10.52 14.57
CA TYR A 65 -25.89 -9.13 14.83
C TYR A 65 -26.01 -8.71 16.29
N ASP A 66 -26.78 -9.41 17.09
CA ASP A 66 -27.17 -8.99 18.46
C ASP A 66 -25.97 -8.95 19.42
N GLY A 67 -25.01 -9.81 19.23
CA GLY A 67 -23.77 -9.89 20.02
C GLY A 67 -22.61 -9.10 19.44
N VAL A 68 -22.84 -8.16 18.50
CA VAL A 68 -21.78 -7.39 17.85
C VAL A 68 -22.09 -5.91 17.87
N ARG A 69 -21.11 -5.09 18.17
CA ARG A 69 -21.21 -3.64 18.00
C ARG A 69 -19.99 -3.10 17.24
N THR A 70 -20.24 -2.18 16.33
CA THR A 70 -19.19 -1.46 15.60
C THR A 70 -19.05 -0.06 16.14
N VAL A 71 -17.82 0.37 16.42
CA VAL A 71 -17.54 1.74 16.87
C VAL A 71 -17.32 2.58 15.62
N ARG A 72 -18.39 3.22 15.14
CA ARG A 72 -18.31 4.26 14.12
C ARG A 72 -18.00 5.57 14.82
N LYS A 73 -16.98 6.32 14.36
CA LYS A 73 -16.86 7.73 14.75
C LYS A 73 -18.16 8.42 14.30
N PRO A 74 -18.79 9.26 15.14
CA PRO A 74 -19.92 10.04 14.69
C PRO A 74 -19.48 10.84 13.45
N GLU A 75 -20.15 10.63 12.33
CA GLU A 75 -20.00 11.50 11.17
C GLU A 75 -20.43 12.89 11.63
N SER A 76 -19.48 13.84 11.72
CA SER A 76 -19.87 15.23 11.88
C SER A 76 -20.61 15.59 10.59
N ARG A 77 -21.77 16.25 10.71
CA ARG A 77 -22.53 16.75 9.56
C ARG A 77 -21.70 17.61 8.61
N ASP A 78 -20.54 18.09 9.07
CA ASP A 78 -19.55 18.80 8.27
C ASP A 78 -18.66 17.88 7.43
N ASN A 79 -18.51 16.58 7.77
CA ASN A 79 -17.72 15.65 6.98
C ASN A 79 -18.45 15.18 5.72
N ALA A 80 -19.77 15.04 5.72
CA ALA A 80 -20.53 14.73 4.52
C ALA A 80 -20.35 15.82 3.44
N LYS A 81 -20.28 17.09 3.85
CA LYS A 81 -19.94 18.20 2.94
C LYS A 81 -18.45 18.21 2.53
N LYS A 82 -17.54 17.72 3.39
CA LYS A 82 -16.12 17.59 3.05
C LYS A 82 -15.84 16.43 2.09
N GLU A 83 -16.59 15.34 2.18
CA GLU A 83 -16.50 14.22 1.23
C GLU A 83 -16.99 14.61 -0.15
N GLU A 84 -18.14 15.32 -0.26
CA GLU A 84 -18.55 15.95 -1.52
C GLU A 84 -17.49 16.93 -2.05
N PHE A 85 -16.82 17.69 -1.19
CA PHE A 85 -15.77 18.63 -1.59
C PHE A 85 -14.46 17.94 -2.00
N SER A 86 -14.07 16.82 -1.40
CA SER A 86 -12.87 16.08 -1.82
C SER A 86 -13.07 15.42 -3.19
N PHE A 87 -14.32 15.08 -3.53
CA PHE A 87 -14.71 14.45 -4.78
C PHE A 87 -15.02 15.44 -5.91
N MET A 88 -15.61 16.59 -5.59
CA MET A 88 -15.95 17.65 -6.56
C MET A 88 -14.74 18.43 -7.06
N GLY A 89 -13.54 18.07 -6.64
CA GLY A 89 -12.27 18.66 -7.08
C GLY A 89 -11.91 18.44 -8.55
N ALA A 90 -12.60 17.58 -9.28
CA ALA A 90 -12.27 17.24 -10.66
C ALA A 90 -12.65 18.29 -11.72
N GLY A 91 -13.28 19.40 -11.35
CA GLY A 91 -13.94 20.28 -12.33
C GLY A 91 -13.31 21.63 -12.65
N VAL A 92 -12.39 22.18 -11.81
CA VAL A 92 -11.83 23.53 -12.10
C VAL A 92 -10.40 23.65 -11.54
N SER A 93 -9.41 23.88 -12.42
CA SER A 93 -7.99 24.14 -12.13
C SER A 93 -7.32 23.06 -11.27
N SER A 94 -7.00 21.93 -11.89
CA SER A 94 -6.39 20.75 -11.24
C SER A 94 -5.05 21.02 -10.57
N GLU A 95 -4.22 21.93 -11.09
CA GLU A 95 -2.84 22.12 -10.62
C GLU A 95 -2.75 22.75 -9.21
N ARG A 96 -3.48 23.83 -8.93
CA ARG A 96 -3.44 24.48 -7.60
C ARG A 96 -3.99 23.61 -6.49
N ARG A 97 -4.96 22.73 -6.79
CA ARG A 97 -5.53 21.80 -5.79
C ARG A 97 -4.61 20.63 -5.51
N VAL A 98 -3.92 20.12 -6.52
CA VAL A 98 -2.93 19.05 -6.34
C VAL A 98 -1.80 19.53 -5.45
N GLU A 99 -1.26 20.73 -5.66
CA GLU A 99 -0.20 21.31 -4.82
C GLU A 99 -0.62 21.41 -3.34
N LEU A 100 -1.82 21.93 -3.05
CA LEU A 100 -2.31 22.02 -1.67
C LEU A 100 -2.46 20.66 -1.00
N VAL A 101 -2.97 19.67 -1.73
CA VAL A 101 -3.09 18.28 -1.22
C VAL A 101 -1.72 17.68 -0.96
N VAL A 102 -0.78 17.93 -1.87
CA VAL A 102 0.62 17.47 -1.71
C VAL A 102 1.29 18.13 -0.51
N GLU A 103 1.08 19.44 -0.28
CA GLU A 103 1.58 20.13 0.91
C GLU A 103 1.03 19.54 2.21
N GLN A 104 -0.25 19.25 2.25
CA GLN A 104 -0.87 18.59 3.41
C GLN A 104 -0.29 17.19 3.63
N ILE A 105 -0.18 16.37 2.56
CA ILE A 105 0.39 15.03 2.64
C ILE A 105 1.86 15.10 3.11
N ALA A 106 2.64 16.04 2.58
CA ALA A 106 4.05 16.24 2.98
C ALA A 106 4.16 16.56 4.47
N TRP A 107 3.32 17.48 4.96
CA TRP A 107 3.30 17.82 6.39
C TRP A 107 2.95 16.60 7.25
N GLU A 108 1.92 15.84 6.88
CA GLU A 108 1.52 14.64 7.61
C GLU A 108 2.60 13.55 7.59
N LEU A 109 3.23 13.30 6.44
CA LEU A 109 4.35 12.36 6.35
C LEU A 109 5.51 12.74 7.26
N ARG A 110 5.84 14.03 7.32
CA ARG A 110 6.84 14.53 8.26
C ARG A 110 6.45 14.25 9.71
N GLN A 111 5.20 14.54 10.09
CA GLN A 111 4.71 14.25 11.44
C GLN A 111 4.75 12.74 11.77
N ILE A 112 4.43 11.89 10.80
CA ILE A 112 4.51 10.43 10.96
C ILE A 112 5.97 10.02 11.19
N ARG A 113 6.90 10.47 10.34
CA ARG A 113 8.34 10.18 10.49
C ARG A 113 8.89 10.66 11.83
N ASP A 114 8.63 11.92 12.19
CA ASP A 114 9.19 12.56 13.39
C ASP A 114 8.73 11.91 14.71
N ARG A 115 7.55 11.26 14.70
CA ARG A 115 7.06 10.48 15.86
C ARG A 115 7.39 8.97 15.79
N GLY A 116 8.17 8.54 14.80
CA GLY A 116 8.47 7.12 14.58
C GLY A 116 7.29 6.28 14.12
N GLY A 117 6.32 6.91 13.45
CA GLY A 117 5.15 6.24 12.89
C GLY A 117 5.47 5.44 11.63
N LYS A 118 4.46 4.78 11.07
CA LYS A 118 4.61 3.81 9.97
C LYS A 118 3.88 4.25 8.71
N LEU A 119 4.63 4.55 7.65
CA LEU A 119 4.14 4.67 6.28
C LEU A 119 4.38 3.37 5.51
N VAL A 120 3.30 2.83 4.93
CA VAL A 120 3.37 1.72 3.97
C VAL A 120 3.12 2.25 2.57
N VAL A 121 3.97 1.90 1.62
CA VAL A 121 3.80 2.26 0.21
C VAL A 121 3.35 1.05 -0.58
N SER A 122 2.23 1.17 -1.32
CA SER A 122 1.80 0.18 -2.31
C SER A 122 1.96 0.78 -3.70
N CYS A 123 2.82 0.20 -4.55
CA CYS A 123 3.16 0.83 -5.82
C CYS A 123 3.19 -0.14 -7.00
N GLY A 124 2.88 0.39 -8.17
CA GLY A 124 2.96 -0.29 -9.45
C GLY A 124 4.14 0.17 -10.31
N PRO A 125 4.43 -0.51 -11.43
CA PRO A 125 5.56 -0.21 -12.31
C PRO A 125 5.48 1.17 -12.97
N VAL A 126 4.31 1.79 -13.02
CA VAL A 126 4.11 3.15 -13.56
C VAL A 126 4.98 4.17 -12.81
N VAL A 127 5.25 3.96 -11.51
CA VAL A 127 6.20 4.79 -10.74
C VAL A 127 7.57 4.87 -11.42
N VAL A 128 8.02 3.78 -12.03
CA VAL A 128 9.30 3.75 -12.77
C VAL A 128 9.13 4.40 -14.13
N HIS A 129 8.08 4.05 -14.87
CA HIS A 129 7.86 4.52 -16.25
C HIS A 129 7.67 6.03 -16.36
N THR A 130 7.10 6.66 -15.33
CA THR A 130 6.88 8.12 -15.26
C THR A 130 8.06 8.88 -14.63
N GLY A 131 9.16 8.19 -14.33
CA GLY A 131 10.33 8.81 -13.70
C GLY A 131 10.16 9.10 -12.20
N GLY A 132 9.16 8.53 -11.54
CA GLY A 132 8.92 8.69 -10.10
C GLY A 132 9.87 7.88 -9.20
N ALA A 133 10.55 6.86 -9.74
CA ALA A 133 11.42 5.97 -8.96
C ALA A 133 12.51 6.70 -8.14
N PRO A 134 13.25 7.71 -8.66
CA PRO A 134 14.22 8.46 -7.84
C PRO A 134 13.60 9.21 -6.67
N HIS A 135 12.35 9.66 -6.80
CA HIS A 135 11.63 10.36 -5.74
C HIS A 135 11.15 9.39 -4.66
N LEU A 136 10.65 8.21 -5.06
CA LEU A 136 10.30 7.15 -4.11
C LEU A 136 11.56 6.62 -3.38
N ALA A 137 12.66 6.43 -4.10
CA ALA A 137 13.95 6.07 -3.52
C ALA A 137 14.43 7.11 -2.50
N TYR A 138 14.22 8.41 -2.77
CA TYR A 138 14.48 9.47 -1.80
C TYR A 138 13.64 9.29 -0.52
N LEU A 139 12.32 9.05 -0.63
CA LEU A 139 11.45 8.84 0.53
C LEU A 139 11.91 7.66 1.40
N ILE A 140 12.39 6.58 0.78
CA ILE A 140 12.92 5.41 1.48
C ILE A 140 14.20 5.79 2.22
N ARG A 141 15.17 6.40 1.52
CA ARG A 141 16.47 6.77 2.07
C ARG A 141 16.36 7.76 3.24
N GLU A 142 15.44 8.71 3.16
CA GLU A 142 15.22 9.71 4.22
C GLU A 142 14.31 9.21 5.37
N GLY A 143 13.99 7.90 5.38
CA GLY A 143 13.26 7.27 6.49
C GLY A 143 11.76 7.56 6.53
N TYR A 144 11.17 8.03 5.43
CA TYR A 144 9.72 8.24 5.36
C TYR A 144 8.95 6.92 5.20
N VAL A 145 9.54 5.90 4.57
CA VAL A 145 8.86 4.63 4.25
C VAL A 145 9.36 3.52 5.17
N GLN A 146 8.46 2.78 5.79
CA GLN A 146 8.76 1.65 6.67
C GLN A 146 8.40 0.30 6.06
N SER A 147 7.64 0.25 4.96
CA SER A 147 7.38 -0.99 4.23
C SER A 147 6.91 -0.70 2.80
N MET A 148 7.27 -1.58 1.86
CA MET A 148 6.86 -1.48 0.46
C MET A 148 6.10 -2.74 0.03
N LEU A 149 4.95 -2.52 -0.62
CA LEU A 149 4.11 -3.56 -1.22
C LEU A 149 4.02 -3.34 -2.73
N GLY A 150 4.16 -4.40 -3.49
CA GLY A 150 4.07 -4.30 -4.95
C GLY A 150 4.03 -5.66 -5.61
N GLY A 151 4.02 -5.67 -6.93
CA GLY A 151 4.13 -6.90 -7.72
C GLY A 151 5.56 -7.13 -8.22
N ASN A 152 5.77 -8.25 -8.88
CA ASN A 152 7.02 -8.55 -9.57
C ASN A 152 7.46 -7.42 -10.51
N ALA A 153 6.52 -6.81 -11.24
CA ALA A 153 6.82 -5.83 -12.29
C ALA A 153 7.50 -4.57 -11.79
N ILE A 154 7.10 -4.00 -10.63
CA ILE A 154 7.76 -2.79 -10.10
C ILE A 154 9.24 -3.05 -9.82
N ALA A 155 9.56 -4.16 -9.20
CA ALA A 155 10.94 -4.51 -8.88
C ALA A 155 11.78 -4.79 -10.14
N VAL A 156 11.21 -5.49 -11.11
CA VAL A 156 11.89 -5.77 -12.39
C VAL A 156 12.22 -4.48 -13.13
N HIS A 157 11.26 -3.56 -13.28
CA HIS A 157 11.48 -2.33 -14.05
C HIS A 157 12.37 -1.32 -13.31
N ASP A 158 12.31 -1.28 -11.98
CA ASP A 158 13.22 -0.48 -11.16
C ASP A 158 14.68 -0.94 -11.35
N MET A 159 14.91 -2.25 -11.27
CA MET A 159 16.24 -2.82 -11.51
C MET A 159 16.67 -2.76 -12.97
N GLU A 160 15.74 -2.81 -13.94
CA GLU A 160 16.03 -2.55 -15.36
C GLU A 160 16.54 -1.13 -15.54
N GLN A 161 15.88 -0.14 -14.94
CA GLN A 161 16.33 1.24 -14.98
C GLN A 161 17.71 1.40 -14.34
N SER A 162 17.93 0.81 -13.18
CA SER A 162 19.22 0.87 -12.47
C SER A 162 20.39 0.27 -13.24
N SER A 163 20.18 -0.90 -13.86
CA SER A 163 21.26 -1.66 -14.49
C SER A 163 21.45 -1.38 -15.98
N MET A 164 20.41 -0.95 -16.69
CA MET A 164 20.39 -0.80 -18.15
C MET A 164 19.94 0.59 -18.62
N GLY A 165 19.47 1.46 -17.73
CA GLY A 165 19.00 2.81 -18.06
C GLY A 165 17.67 2.85 -18.82
N THR A 166 16.97 1.72 -18.94
CA THR A 166 15.71 1.59 -19.67
C THR A 166 14.59 1.15 -18.75
N SER A 167 13.35 1.43 -19.16
CA SER A 167 12.15 0.81 -18.58
C SER A 167 11.23 0.39 -19.72
N LEU A 168 10.76 -0.85 -19.73
CA LEU A 168 10.08 -1.47 -20.87
C LEU A 168 10.89 -1.36 -22.19
N GLY A 169 12.22 -1.35 -22.10
CA GLY A 169 13.10 -1.19 -23.26
C GLY A 169 13.12 0.22 -23.85
N VAL A 170 12.55 1.21 -23.18
CA VAL A 170 12.62 2.64 -23.54
C VAL A 170 13.67 3.32 -22.67
N ASP A 171 14.59 4.06 -23.30
CA ASP A 171 15.51 4.95 -22.60
C ASP A 171 14.73 6.11 -21.98
N LEU A 172 14.66 6.17 -20.65
CA LEU A 172 13.85 7.16 -19.94
C LEU A 172 14.40 8.59 -20.08
N LYS A 173 15.68 8.78 -20.42
CA LYS A 173 16.24 10.11 -20.63
C LYS A 173 15.94 10.64 -22.03
N ARG A 174 15.90 9.77 -23.02
CA ARG A 174 15.72 10.13 -24.42
C ARG A 174 14.30 9.91 -24.93
N GLY A 175 13.49 9.13 -24.22
CA GLY A 175 12.11 8.79 -24.62
C GLY A 175 12.04 7.90 -25.87
N VAL A 176 13.13 7.21 -26.24
CA VAL A 176 13.21 6.39 -27.47
C VAL A 176 13.41 4.92 -27.14
N SER A 177 12.80 4.05 -27.94
CA SER A 177 13.00 2.61 -27.83
C SER A 177 14.44 2.22 -28.16
N VAL A 178 15.05 1.38 -27.33
CA VAL A 178 16.40 0.88 -27.51
C VAL A 178 16.35 -0.43 -28.31
N LYS A 179 17.29 -0.61 -29.25
CA LYS A 179 17.39 -1.85 -30.04
C LYS A 179 17.54 -3.06 -29.10
N GLY A 180 16.62 -4.00 -29.18
CA GLY A 180 16.58 -5.19 -28.31
C GLY A 180 16.09 -4.91 -26.89
N GLY A 181 15.55 -3.73 -26.60
CA GLY A 181 15.07 -3.29 -25.29
C GLY A 181 13.97 -4.19 -24.71
N HIS A 182 13.15 -4.82 -25.55
CA HIS A 182 12.12 -5.77 -25.14
C HIS A 182 12.67 -6.99 -24.35
N ARG A 183 13.98 -7.21 -24.36
CA ARG A 183 14.66 -8.29 -23.62
C ARG A 183 15.19 -7.85 -22.27
N HIS A 184 15.23 -6.54 -21.98
CA HIS A 184 15.95 -6.00 -20.83
C HIS A 184 15.37 -6.52 -19.52
N HIS A 185 14.06 -6.53 -19.38
CA HIS A 185 13.39 -7.05 -18.18
C HIS A 185 13.72 -8.53 -17.92
N LEU A 186 13.74 -9.38 -18.96
CA LEU A 186 14.10 -10.80 -18.82
C LEU A 186 15.60 -10.97 -18.47
N LYS A 187 16.49 -10.11 -18.99
CA LYS A 187 17.89 -10.12 -18.62
C LYS A 187 18.09 -9.78 -17.14
N VAL A 188 17.35 -8.80 -16.63
CA VAL A 188 17.37 -8.44 -15.21
C VAL A 188 16.88 -9.61 -14.36
N ILE A 189 15.73 -10.18 -14.68
CA ILE A 189 15.20 -11.35 -13.96
C ILE A 189 16.24 -12.48 -13.93
N ASN A 190 16.82 -12.79 -15.09
CA ASN A 190 17.83 -13.86 -15.19
C ASN A 190 19.09 -13.55 -14.36
N SER A 191 19.51 -12.30 -14.33
CA SER A 191 20.67 -11.88 -13.52
C SER A 191 20.36 -12.00 -12.03
N VAL A 192 19.23 -11.49 -11.58
CA VAL A 192 18.84 -11.61 -10.15
C VAL A 192 18.68 -13.09 -9.74
N ARG A 193 18.13 -13.92 -10.62
CA ARG A 193 18.05 -15.39 -10.39
C ARG A 193 19.42 -16.02 -10.19
N ARG A 194 20.47 -15.58 -10.90
CA ARG A 194 21.85 -16.05 -10.68
C ARG A 194 22.39 -15.69 -9.30
N TYR A 195 22.04 -14.51 -8.80
CA TYR A 195 22.39 -14.09 -7.43
C TYR A 195 21.53 -14.76 -6.37
N GLY A 196 20.34 -15.23 -6.73
CA GLY A 196 19.41 -15.95 -5.86
C GLY A 196 18.43 -15.06 -5.09
N SER A 197 18.67 -13.75 -4.99
CA SER A 197 17.74 -12.77 -4.42
C SER A 197 18.09 -11.35 -4.86
N ILE A 198 17.14 -10.43 -4.68
CA ILE A 198 17.36 -8.99 -4.88
C ILE A 198 18.45 -8.48 -3.94
N GLN A 199 18.42 -8.89 -2.68
CA GLN A 199 19.43 -8.51 -1.69
C GLN A 199 20.84 -8.88 -2.16
N LYS A 200 21.06 -10.12 -2.56
CA LYS A 200 22.37 -10.56 -3.06
C LYS A 200 22.79 -9.86 -4.35
N ALA A 201 21.84 -9.51 -5.22
CA ALA A 201 22.13 -8.72 -6.43
C ALA A 201 22.58 -7.29 -6.09
N VAL A 202 22.03 -6.67 -5.04
CA VAL A 202 22.49 -5.37 -4.51
C VAL A 202 23.86 -5.50 -3.87
N GLU A 203 24.08 -6.48 -3.01
CA GLU A 203 25.37 -6.73 -2.35
C GLU A 203 26.50 -6.98 -3.36
N ALA A 204 26.21 -7.71 -4.43
CA ALA A 204 27.14 -7.96 -5.53
C ALA A 204 27.38 -6.74 -6.44
N GLY A 205 26.67 -5.63 -6.23
CA GLY A 205 26.81 -4.41 -7.03
C GLY A 205 26.18 -4.49 -8.43
N PHE A 206 25.30 -5.46 -8.68
CA PHE A 206 24.54 -5.51 -9.92
C PHE A 206 23.44 -4.45 -9.95
N VAL A 207 22.72 -4.26 -8.84
CA VAL A 207 21.76 -3.16 -8.63
C VAL A 207 22.44 -2.11 -7.76
N LYS A 208 22.54 -0.87 -8.28
CA LYS A 208 23.34 0.22 -7.65
C LYS A 208 22.52 1.45 -7.27
N SER A 209 21.26 1.49 -7.64
CA SER A 209 20.35 2.60 -7.40
C SER A 209 18.91 2.12 -7.56
N GLY A 210 17.94 2.97 -7.25
CA GLY A 210 16.52 2.71 -7.44
C GLY A 210 15.82 2.34 -6.16
N VAL A 211 14.53 2.03 -6.29
CA VAL A 211 13.64 1.72 -5.17
C VAL A 211 14.08 0.44 -4.45
N MET A 212 14.36 -0.62 -5.20
CA MET A 212 14.77 -1.91 -4.59
C MET A 212 16.15 -1.81 -3.92
N TYR A 213 17.06 -1.02 -4.51
CA TYR A 213 18.36 -0.74 -3.90
C TYR A 213 18.19 -0.04 -2.55
N GLU A 214 17.36 1.01 -2.48
CA GLU A 214 17.15 1.73 -1.23
C GLU A 214 16.39 0.88 -0.19
N CYS A 215 15.46 0.02 -0.61
CA CYS A 215 14.82 -0.93 0.30
C CYS A 215 15.86 -1.85 0.96
N VAL A 216 16.77 -2.43 0.18
CA VAL A 216 17.82 -3.31 0.72
C VAL A 216 18.79 -2.54 1.61
N LYS A 217 19.25 -1.36 1.17
CA LYS A 217 20.26 -0.55 1.91
C LYS A 217 19.76 0.00 3.23
N ASN A 218 18.47 0.30 3.32
CA ASN A 218 17.85 0.86 4.52
C ASN A 218 17.03 -0.19 5.30
N GLU A 219 17.20 -1.48 4.96
CA GLU A 219 16.53 -2.62 5.62
C GLU A 219 15.00 -2.48 5.65
N ILE A 220 14.43 -1.84 4.61
CA ILE A 220 12.98 -1.67 4.49
C ILE A 220 12.37 -2.98 3.97
N PRO A 221 11.46 -3.63 4.71
CA PRO A 221 10.80 -4.83 4.27
C PRO A 221 9.94 -4.55 3.05
N PHE A 222 9.96 -5.47 2.08
CA PHE A 222 9.11 -5.40 0.90
C PHE A 222 8.47 -6.76 0.62
N VAL A 223 7.27 -6.73 0.05
CA VAL A 223 6.55 -7.93 -0.41
C VAL A 223 6.16 -7.73 -1.86
N LEU A 224 6.63 -8.64 -2.71
CA LEU A 224 6.32 -8.66 -4.14
C LEU A 224 5.32 -9.79 -4.41
N ALA A 225 4.07 -9.46 -4.68
CA ALA A 225 3.06 -10.45 -5.04
C ALA A 225 3.17 -10.86 -6.51
N GLY A 226 3.06 -12.14 -6.78
CA GLY A 226 3.01 -12.67 -8.14
C GLY A 226 1.70 -12.39 -8.86
N SER A 227 1.69 -12.62 -10.16
CA SER A 227 0.49 -12.53 -10.99
C SER A 227 0.54 -13.52 -12.16
N ILE A 228 -0.61 -13.78 -12.78
CA ILE A 228 -0.69 -14.61 -14.00
C ILE A 228 0.02 -13.99 -15.22
N ARG A 229 0.51 -12.76 -15.10
CA ARG A 229 1.27 -12.04 -16.15
C ARG A 229 2.78 -12.18 -16.02
N ASP A 230 3.27 -12.83 -14.96
CA ASP A 230 4.70 -12.89 -14.68
C ASP A 230 5.38 -14.02 -15.47
N ASP A 231 6.12 -13.65 -16.49
CA ASP A 231 6.87 -14.56 -17.36
C ASP A 231 8.28 -14.84 -16.77
N GLY A 232 8.32 -15.61 -15.72
CA GLY A 232 9.57 -15.90 -15.00
C GLY A 232 9.86 -14.89 -13.89
N PRO A 233 9.14 -14.98 -12.76
CA PRO A 233 9.24 -14.02 -11.66
C PRO A 233 10.64 -14.02 -11.01
N LEU A 234 10.94 -12.91 -10.33
CA LEU A 234 12.11 -12.81 -9.45
C LEU A 234 12.05 -13.86 -8.34
N PRO A 235 13.19 -14.29 -7.79
CA PRO A 235 13.22 -15.24 -6.66
C PRO A 235 12.43 -14.77 -5.45
N ASP A 236 12.43 -13.46 -5.21
CA ASP A 236 11.76 -12.81 -4.08
C ASP A 236 10.24 -12.62 -4.29
N THR A 237 9.69 -13.02 -5.45
CA THR A 237 8.27 -12.88 -5.74
C THR A 237 7.48 -14.03 -5.13
N VAL A 238 6.50 -13.69 -4.31
CA VAL A 238 5.59 -14.65 -3.67
C VAL A 238 4.50 -15.02 -4.66
N MET A 239 4.61 -16.21 -5.29
CA MET A 239 3.68 -16.69 -6.31
C MET A 239 2.39 -17.28 -5.73
N ASP A 240 2.40 -17.74 -4.48
CA ASP A 240 1.17 -18.07 -3.76
C ASP A 240 0.46 -16.77 -3.35
N LEU A 241 -0.67 -16.48 -4.01
CA LEU A 241 -1.41 -15.24 -3.78
C LEU A 241 -2.08 -15.18 -2.41
N LEU A 242 -2.37 -16.32 -1.79
CA LEU A 242 -2.90 -16.36 -0.43
C LEU A 242 -1.81 -16.00 0.58
N GLU A 243 -0.61 -16.52 0.36
CA GLU A 243 0.56 -16.17 1.16
C GLU A 243 0.95 -14.69 0.94
N ALA A 244 0.95 -14.20 -0.28
CA ALA A 244 1.19 -12.79 -0.58
C ALA A 244 0.21 -11.88 0.16
N GLN A 245 -1.09 -12.24 0.19
CA GLN A 245 -2.11 -11.50 0.92
C GLN A 245 -1.86 -11.52 2.43
N ARG A 246 -1.43 -12.66 2.99
CA ARG A 246 -1.07 -12.77 4.41
C ARG A 246 0.10 -11.84 4.75
N LEU A 247 1.16 -11.89 3.97
CA LEU A 247 2.34 -11.02 4.14
C LEU A 247 2.01 -9.53 3.98
N TYR A 248 1.16 -9.17 3.02
CA TYR A 248 0.66 -7.80 2.86
C TYR A 248 -0.06 -7.33 4.14
N SER A 249 -0.97 -8.15 4.67
CA SER A 249 -1.71 -7.84 5.89
C SER A 249 -0.79 -7.63 7.10
N GLU A 250 0.29 -8.40 7.19
CA GLU A 250 1.30 -8.23 8.24
C GLU A 250 2.04 -6.90 8.09
N GLN A 251 2.39 -6.51 6.88
CA GLN A 251 3.04 -5.23 6.64
C GLN A 251 2.12 -4.02 6.89
N ILE A 252 0.82 -4.15 6.64
CA ILE A 252 -0.16 -3.08 6.89
C ILE A 252 -0.41 -2.88 8.39
N ARG A 253 -0.21 -3.90 9.21
CA ARG A 253 -0.48 -3.82 10.65
C ARG A 253 0.30 -2.70 11.31
N GLY A 254 -0.42 -1.84 12.02
CA GLY A 254 0.14 -0.68 12.71
C GLY A 254 0.54 0.48 11.79
N ALA A 255 0.10 0.48 10.54
CA ALA A 255 0.33 1.62 9.65
C ALA A 255 -0.46 2.86 10.12
N ASP A 256 0.17 4.01 10.09
CA ASP A 256 -0.47 5.32 10.28
C ASP A 256 -1.04 5.84 8.96
N MET A 257 -0.32 5.58 7.85
CA MET A 257 -0.72 5.97 6.51
C MET A 257 -0.31 4.91 5.49
N ILE A 258 -1.13 4.78 4.44
CA ILE A 258 -0.80 3.97 3.26
C ILE A 258 -0.83 4.87 2.04
N LEU A 259 0.28 4.92 1.31
CA LEU A 259 0.41 5.64 0.05
C LEU A 259 0.33 4.64 -1.10
N MET A 260 -0.72 4.77 -1.92
CA MET A 260 -1.00 3.89 -3.06
C MET A 260 -0.66 4.61 -4.36
N LEU A 261 0.29 4.08 -5.12
CA LEU A 261 0.90 4.73 -6.28
C LEU A 261 0.67 3.92 -7.55
N SER A 262 -0.32 4.32 -8.35
CA SER A 262 -0.59 3.79 -9.71
C SER A 262 -0.59 2.26 -9.81
N SER A 263 -1.33 1.58 -8.93
CA SER A 263 -1.52 0.13 -8.97
C SER A 263 -2.93 -0.23 -8.53
N MET A 264 -3.88 -0.29 -9.47
CA MET A 264 -5.28 -0.58 -9.15
C MET A 264 -5.45 -1.88 -8.35
N LEU A 265 -4.87 -2.99 -8.83
CA LEU A 265 -5.09 -4.30 -8.21
C LEU A 265 -4.52 -4.37 -6.78
N HIS A 266 -3.26 -3.93 -6.61
CA HIS A 266 -2.62 -3.95 -5.30
C HIS A 266 -3.29 -2.94 -4.35
N SER A 267 -3.65 -1.76 -4.83
CA SER A 267 -4.36 -0.73 -4.03
C SER A 267 -5.72 -1.23 -3.53
N ILE A 268 -6.50 -1.89 -4.38
CA ILE A 268 -7.79 -2.49 -3.98
C ILE A 268 -7.56 -3.59 -2.93
N GLY A 269 -6.60 -4.50 -3.16
CA GLY A 269 -6.27 -5.55 -2.21
C GLY A 269 -5.82 -4.98 -0.86
N VAL A 270 -4.94 -4.00 -0.86
CA VAL A 270 -4.47 -3.29 0.33
C VAL A 270 -5.63 -2.58 1.03
N GLY A 271 -6.49 -1.87 0.29
CA GLY A 271 -7.67 -1.20 0.84
C GLY A 271 -8.61 -2.15 1.58
N ASN A 272 -8.84 -3.35 1.03
CA ASN A 272 -9.67 -4.37 1.69
C ASN A 272 -9.06 -4.90 3.01
N MET A 273 -7.74 -4.85 3.14
CA MET A 273 -7.03 -5.33 4.34
C MET A 273 -6.81 -4.23 5.38
N THR A 274 -7.00 -2.96 4.99
CA THR A 274 -6.70 -1.82 5.85
C THR A 274 -7.85 -1.55 6.82
N PRO A 275 -7.61 -1.54 8.14
CA PRO A 275 -8.62 -1.20 9.13
C PRO A 275 -8.96 0.30 9.08
N ALA A 276 -10.18 0.65 9.56
CA ALA A 276 -10.58 2.05 9.74
C ALA A 276 -9.63 2.77 10.70
N GLY A 277 -9.35 4.03 10.41
CA GLY A 277 -8.42 4.86 11.19
C GLY A 277 -7.01 4.94 10.61
N VAL A 278 -6.71 4.16 9.57
CA VAL A 278 -5.50 4.31 8.77
C VAL A 278 -5.80 5.22 7.59
N LYS A 279 -5.05 6.30 7.45
CA LYS A 279 -5.21 7.22 6.32
C LYS A 279 -4.70 6.55 5.04
N MET A 280 -5.52 6.55 3.99
CA MET A 280 -5.12 6.07 2.67
C MET A 280 -5.02 7.23 1.69
N VAL A 281 -3.91 7.34 1.00
CA VAL A 281 -3.69 8.29 -0.10
C VAL A 281 -3.54 7.50 -1.38
N CYS A 282 -4.46 7.66 -2.33
CA CYS A 282 -4.43 6.99 -3.62
C CYS A 282 -4.10 7.98 -4.72
N VAL A 283 -3.02 7.74 -5.44
CA VAL A 283 -2.57 8.54 -6.57
C VAL A 283 -2.64 7.70 -7.84
N ASP A 284 -3.51 8.09 -8.75
CA ASP A 284 -3.64 7.42 -10.05
C ASP A 284 -4.12 8.43 -11.10
N ILE A 285 -3.69 8.25 -12.34
CA ILE A 285 -4.17 9.07 -13.46
C ILE A 285 -5.62 8.71 -13.85
N ASN A 286 -6.06 7.50 -13.52
CA ASN A 286 -7.39 7.02 -13.80
C ASN A 286 -8.33 7.28 -12.61
N PRO A 287 -9.31 8.19 -12.74
CA PRO A 287 -10.23 8.52 -11.65
C PRO A 287 -11.07 7.34 -11.18
N ALA A 288 -11.31 6.33 -12.02
CA ALA A 288 -12.07 5.13 -11.64
C ALA A 288 -11.38 4.31 -10.54
N VAL A 289 -10.04 4.34 -10.45
CA VAL A 289 -9.28 3.66 -9.40
C VAL A 289 -9.53 4.34 -8.07
N VAL A 290 -9.46 5.67 -8.07
CA VAL A 290 -9.70 6.50 -6.90
C VAL A 290 -11.14 6.33 -6.39
N THR A 291 -12.13 6.35 -7.30
CA THR A 291 -13.55 6.13 -6.96
C THR A 291 -13.77 4.75 -6.33
N LYS A 292 -13.23 3.68 -6.92
CA LYS A 292 -13.39 2.32 -6.38
C LYS A 292 -12.82 2.14 -4.97
N LEU A 293 -11.79 2.88 -4.61
CA LEU A 293 -11.25 2.85 -3.26
C LEU A 293 -12.11 3.64 -2.28
N SER A 294 -12.66 4.78 -2.69
CA SER A 294 -13.60 5.57 -1.89
C SER A 294 -14.90 4.82 -1.59
N ASP A 295 -15.45 4.10 -2.57
CA ASP A 295 -16.69 3.32 -2.43
C ASP A 295 -16.55 2.14 -1.43
N ARG A 296 -15.34 1.73 -1.09
CA ARG A 296 -15.09 0.61 -0.16
C ARG A 296 -15.06 1.01 1.31
N GLY A 297 -15.52 2.22 1.63
CA GLY A 297 -15.85 2.62 3.00
C GLY A 297 -14.66 2.99 3.88
N SER A 298 -13.49 3.30 3.32
CA SER A 298 -12.42 3.92 4.07
C SER A 298 -12.74 5.39 4.33
N VAL A 299 -13.12 5.71 5.54
CA VAL A 299 -13.54 7.06 5.99
C VAL A 299 -12.42 8.11 5.87
N GLU A 300 -11.17 7.69 5.70
CA GLU A 300 -10.00 8.58 5.67
C GLU A 300 -9.20 8.39 4.36
N SER A 301 -9.87 8.20 3.22
CA SER A 301 -9.17 8.11 1.94
C SER A 301 -9.09 9.44 1.23
N VAL A 302 -7.91 9.79 0.74
CA VAL A 302 -7.65 10.95 -0.12
C VAL A 302 -7.31 10.44 -1.52
N GLY A 303 -8.12 10.81 -2.50
CA GLY A 303 -7.86 10.50 -3.89
C GLY A 303 -7.18 11.66 -4.61
N VAL A 304 -6.10 11.41 -5.31
CA VAL A 304 -5.37 12.39 -6.13
C VAL A 304 -5.31 11.88 -7.56
N VAL A 305 -6.06 12.54 -8.45
CA VAL A 305 -6.06 12.20 -9.88
C VAL A 305 -4.97 13.00 -10.57
N THR A 306 -3.81 12.39 -10.76
CA THR A 306 -2.65 13.01 -11.40
C THR A 306 -1.63 11.96 -11.85
N ASP A 307 -0.62 12.40 -12.61
CA ASP A 307 0.56 11.57 -12.90
C ASP A 307 1.35 11.30 -11.63
N VAL A 308 1.73 10.03 -11.41
CA VAL A 308 2.42 9.62 -10.18
C VAL A 308 3.85 10.14 -10.08
N GLY A 309 4.54 10.31 -11.20
CA GLY A 309 5.89 10.88 -11.23
C GLY A 309 5.85 12.36 -10.85
N LEU A 310 4.88 13.11 -11.38
CA LEU A 310 4.65 14.51 -11.01
C LEU A 310 4.30 14.62 -9.52
N PHE A 311 3.37 13.80 -9.02
CA PHE A 311 3.00 13.78 -7.61
C PHE A 311 4.21 13.56 -6.71
N LEU A 312 5.01 12.53 -6.98
CA LEU A 312 6.20 12.21 -6.17
C LEU A 312 7.26 13.31 -6.25
N SER A 313 7.44 13.95 -7.40
CA SER A 313 8.34 15.09 -7.55
C SER A 313 7.92 16.26 -6.68
N LEU A 314 6.65 16.65 -6.72
CA LEU A 314 6.10 17.74 -5.90
C LEU A 314 6.19 17.39 -4.41
N LEU A 315 5.85 16.15 -4.04
CA LEU A 315 5.93 15.67 -2.65
C LEU A 315 7.34 15.81 -2.08
N VAL A 316 8.34 15.33 -2.81
CA VAL A 316 9.77 15.44 -2.39
C VAL A 316 10.21 16.90 -2.30
N GLN A 317 9.76 17.77 -3.22
CA GLN A 317 10.07 19.19 -3.15
C GLN A 317 9.51 19.84 -1.87
N GLN A 318 8.25 19.51 -1.49
CA GLN A 318 7.64 20.02 -0.27
C GLN A 318 8.33 19.48 0.98
N LEU A 319 8.64 18.19 1.03
CA LEU A 319 9.37 17.58 2.16
C LEU A 319 10.74 18.24 2.35
N LYS A 320 11.49 18.48 1.27
CA LYS A 320 12.78 19.20 1.34
C LYS A 320 12.64 20.62 1.86
N LYS A 321 11.57 21.34 1.51
CA LYS A 321 11.29 22.67 2.09
C LYS A 321 11.01 22.58 3.59
N LEU A 322 10.23 21.58 4.02
CA LEU A 322 9.91 21.36 5.42
C LEU A 322 11.14 20.93 6.25
N ASP A 323 12.04 20.15 5.66
CA ASP A 323 13.27 19.69 6.33
C ASP A 323 14.41 20.73 6.31
N SER A 324 14.31 21.76 5.44
CA SER A 324 15.28 22.85 5.46
C SER A 324 15.10 23.68 6.72
N PRO A 325 16.19 24.03 7.45
CA PRO A 325 16.09 24.93 8.58
C PRO A 325 15.52 26.26 8.08
N VAL A 326 14.46 26.74 8.73
CA VAL A 326 13.93 28.10 8.51
C VAL A 326 15.10 29.05 8.77
N ALA A 327 15.61 29.70 7.73
CA ALA A 327 16.52 30.82 7.93
C ALA A 327 15.75 31.86 8.76
N VAL A 328 16.02 31.89 10.05
CA VAL A 328 15.55 32.98 10.91
C VAL A 328 16.19 34.22 10.33
N ALA A 329 15.39 34.99 9.60
CA ALA A 329 15.80 36.33 9.19
C ALA A 329 16.02 37.12 10.47
N ALA A 330 17.30 37.44 10.72
CA ALA A 330 17.75 38.31 11.78
C ALA A 330 17.36 39.76 11.56
#